data_f32f0f8cc4d20d0dc1418bde7ddb6d77
#
_entry.id   f32f0f8cc4d20d0dc1418bde7ddb6d77
#
_cell.length_a   1.000
_cell.length_b   1.000
_cell.length_c   1.000
_cell.angle_alpha   90.00
_cell.angle_beta   90.00
_cell.angle_gamma   90.00
#
_symmetry.space_group_name_H-M   'P 1'
#
loop_
_entity.id
_entity.type
_entity.pdbx_description
1 polymer ?
#
loop_
_entity_poly.entity_id
_entity_poly.type
_entity_poly.pdbx_seq_one_letter_code
_entity_poly.pdbx_strand_id
1 'polypeptide(L)'
;MRDENIKAIQVAAERYNAKDVEGYLVLYDRGVAHHGFGNVRRGVGGLREHFQQVLLGFPDRRIDSQDIFCDFEKVAHRYTFYGTHKGEYMGHAATNNFIASPGVLLHRFERGKCVEVWQLIDNARFLAAIGAIPKLGKSRADGAATSKE
;
A
#
# COMPACT_ATOMS: atom_id res chain seq x y z
N MET A 1 -6.93 24.07 1.97
CA MET A 1 -5.75 23.32 2.41
C MET A 1 -6.12 21.96 2.95
N ARG A 2 -6.87 21.89 4.05
CA ARG A 2 -7.33 20.61 4.58
C ARG A 2 -8.16 19.82 3.57
N ASP A 3 -9.19 20.43 3.02
CA ASP A 3 -10.07 19.78 2.06
C ASP A 3 -9.34 19.45 0.76
N GLU A 4 -8.41 20.30 0.35
CA GLU A 4 -7.58 20.08 -0.83
C GLU A 4 -6.66 18.89 -0.64
N ASN A 5 -6.05 18.73 0.54
CA ASN A 5 -5.18 17.61 0.85
C ASN A 5 -5.97 16.29 0.90
N ILE A 6 -7.15 16.30 1.53
CA ILE A 6 -8.04 15.14 1.53
C ILE A 6 -8.43 14.77 0.10
N LYS A 7 -8.81 15.76 -0.71
CA LYS A 7 -9.18 15.54 -2.11
C LYS A 7 -8.03 14.95 -2.91
N ALA A 8 -6.81 15.42 -2.68
CA ALA A 8 -5.62 14.88 -3.35
C ALA A 8 -5.44 13.39 -3.05
N ILE A 9 -5.66 12.97 -1.80
CA ILE A 9 -5.60 11.55 -1.42
C ILE A 9 -6.71 10.75 -2.10
N GLN A 10 -7.93 11.28 -2.15
CA GLN A 10 -9.06 10.60 -2.81
C GLN A 10 -8.80 10.40 -4.30
N VAL A 11 -8.31 11.42 -4.97
CA VAL A 11 -7.96 11.35 -6.41
C VAL A 11 -6.84 10.33 -6.62
N ALA A 12 -5.82 10.35 -5.76
CA ALA A 12 -4.71 9.41 -5.84
C ALA A 12 -5.21 7.96 -5.69
N ALA A 13 -6.11 7.70 -4.74
CA ALA A 13 -6.68 6.36 -4.55
C ALA A 13 -7.45 5.88 -5.80
N GLU A 14 -8.22 6.76 -6.43
CA GLU A 14 -8.91 6.44 -7.68
C GLU A 14 -7.93 6.06 -8.79
N ARG A 15 -6.86 6.83 -8.94
CA ARG A 15 -5.83 6.57 -9.95
C ARG A 15 -5.08 5.28 -9.67
N TYR A 16 -4.79 5.02 -8.39
CA TYR A 16 -4.18 3.77 -7.97
C TYR A 16 -5.04 2.57 -8.40
N ASN A 17 -6.34 2.62 -8.14
CA ASN A 17 -7.27 1.56 -8.50
C ASN A 17 -7.46 1.43 -10.01
N ALA A 18 -7.28 2.51 -10.75
CA ALA A 18 -7.28 2.49 -12.23
C ALA A 18 -5.97 1.95 -12.82
N LYS A 19 -5.00 1.57 -11.99
CA LYS A 19 -3.67 1.11 -12.40
C LYS A 19 -2.86 2.20 -13.12
N ASP A 20 -3.21 3.45 -12.88
CA ASP A 20 -2.52 4.62 -13.43
C ASP A 20 -1.40 5.03 -12.46
N VAL A 21 -0.24 4.41 -12.60
CA VAL A 21 0.90 4.66 -11.71
C VAL A 21 1.34 6.12 -11.81
N GLU A 22 1.51 6.66 -13.02
CA GLU A 22 1.96 8.05 -13.18
C GLU A 22 0.93 9.05 -12.63
N GLY A 23 -0.36 8.79 -12.85
CA GLY A 23 -1.42 9.62 -12.28
C GLY A 23 -1.46 9.57 -10.76
N TYR A 24 -1.22 8.42 -10.18
CA TYR A 24 -1.09 8.26 -8.72
C TYR A 24 0.08 9.07 -8.17
N LEU A 25 1.23 9.04 -8.85
CA LEU A 25 2.46 9.69 -8.41
C LEU A 25 2.39 11.22 -8.45
N VAL A 26 1.38 11.80 -9.09
CA VAL A 26 1.15 13.25 -9.06
C VAL A 26 0.95 13.76 -7.64
N LEU A 27 0.49 12.91 -6.72
CA LEU A 27 0.35 13.25 -5.30
C LEU A 27 1.67 13.71 -4.67
N TYR A 28 2.80 13.20 -5.13
CA TYR A 28 4.08 13.32 -4.46
C TYR A 28 4.96 14.40 -5.05
N ASP A 29 5.71 15.06 -4.17
CA ASP A 29 6.83 15.91 -4.60
C ASP A 29 7.94 15.06 -5.19
N ARG A 30 8.72 15.62 -6.11
CA ARG A 30 9.81 14.89 -6.79
C ARG A 30 10.83 14.32 -5.81
N GLY A 31 11.12 15.07 -4.75
CA GLY A 31 12.10 14.68 -3.74
C GLY A 31 11.49 14.01 -2.51
N VAL A 32 10.29 13.48 -2.62
CA VAL A 32 9.55 12.94 -1.47
C VAL A 32 10.40 11.99 -0.64
N ALA A 33 10.39 12.21 0.68
CA ALA A 33 10.95 11.26 1.64
C ALA A 33 9.90 10.20 1.91
N HIS A 34 10.27 8.92 1.77
CA HIS A 34 9.32 7.84 1.99
C HIS A 34 9.90 6.75 2.88
N HIS A 35 9.02 6.12 3.65
CA HIS A 35 9.36 5.12 4.65
C HIS A 35 8.37 3.96 4.55
N GLY A 36 8.86 2.72 4.57
CA GLY A 36 8.02 1.53 4.54
C GLY A 36 7.65 1.02 3.15
N PHE A 37 8.36 1.46 2.11
CA PHE A 37 8.12 1.04 0.72
C PHE A 37 9.21 0.11 0.20
N GLY A 38 9.82 -0.67 1.09
CA GLY A 38 10.90 -1.53 0.70
C GLY A 38 12.21 -0.79 0.56
N ASN A 39 13.17 -1.43 -0.11
CA ASN A 39 14.53 -0.90 -0.24
C ASN A 39 14.71 -0.18 -1.57
N VAL A 40 13.93 0.87 -1.79
CA VAL A 40 14.01 1.69 -3.00
C VAL A 40 14.62 3.05 -2.68
N ARG A 41 15.21 3.67 -3.69
CA ARG A 41 15.86 4.97 -3.53
C ARG A 41 14.82 6.06 -3.18
N ARG A 42 15.29 7.10 -2.51
CA ARG A 42 14.46 8.24 -2.15
C ARG A 42 13.93 8.97 -3.39
N GLY A 43 12.79 9.61 -3.24
CA GLY A 43 12.16 10.43 -4.26
C GLY A 43 11.08 9.68 -5.03
N VAL A 44 10.39 10.41 -5.90
CA VAL A 44 9.27 9.85 -6.66
C VAL A 44 9.70 8.72 -7.59
N GLY A 45 10.94 8.74 -8.08
CA GLY A 45 11.47 7.67 -8.92
C GLY A 45 11.54 6.34 -8.18
N GLY A 46 11.94 6.36 -6.91
CA GLY A 46 11.93 5.15 -6.07
C GLY A 46 10.53 4.63 -5.81
N LEU A 47 9.58 5.53 -5.54
CA LEU A 47 8.18 5.14 -5.41
C LEU A 47 7.63 4.55 -6.71
N ARG A 48 8.00 5.11 -7.86
CA ARG A 48 7.60 4.57 -9.16
C ARG A 48 8.06 3.13 -9.31
N GLU A 49 9.33 2.87 -9.01
CA GLU A 49 9.87 1.51 -9.06
C GLU A 49 9.07 0.57 -8.16
N HIS A 50 8.81 0.99 -6.92
CA HIS A 50 8.05 0.19 -5.97
C HIS A 50 6.65 -0.14 -6.50
N PHE A 51 5.89 0.86 -6.94
CA PHE A 51 4.51 0.64 -7.38
C PHE A 51 4.41 -0.13 -8.68
N GLN A 52 5.40 0.02 -9.56
CA GLN A 52 5.48 -0.81 -10.76
C GLN A 52 5.73 -2.28 -10.41
N GLN A 53 6.60 -2.56 -9.43
CA GLN A 53 6.83 -3.92 -8.96
C GLN A 53 5.60 -4.52 -8.30
N VAL A 54 4.89 -3.76 -7.49
CA VAL A 54 3.63 -4.21 -6.89
C VAL A 54 2.62 -4.59 -7.97
N LEU A 55 2.50 -3.78 -9.02
CA LEU A 55 1.55 -4.05 -10.10
C LEU A 55 1.94 -5.30 -10.90
N LEU A 56 3.24 -5.56 -11.09
CA LEU A 56 3.70 -6.78 -11.76
C LEU A 56 3.40 -8.03 -10.92
N GLY A 57 3.62 -7.95 -9.61
CA GLY A 57 3.34 -9.07 -8.71
C GLY A 57 1.86 -9.30 -8.44
N PHE A 58 1.10 -8.22 -8.39
CA PHE A 58 -0.33 -8.23 -8.06
C PHE A 58 -1.09 -7.42 -9.10
N PRO A 59 -1.29 -7.96 -10.31
CA PRO A 59 -1.89 -7.18 -11.41
C PRO A 59 -3.35 -6.78 -11.18
N ASP A 60 -4.04 -7.49 -10.29
CA ASP A 60 -5.42 -7.18 -9.90
C ASP A 60 -5.50 -6.31 -8.64
N ARG A 61 -4.38 -5.72 -8.22
CA ARG A 61 -4.32 -4.95 -6.99
C ARG A 61 -5.33 -3.81 -6.95
N ARG A 62 -5.88 -3.58 -5.77
CA ARG A 62 -6.73 -2.41 -5.49
C ARG A 62 -6.68 -2.09 -4.01
N ILE A 63 -7.11 -0.91 -3.66
CA ILE A 63 -7.29 -0.49 -2.27
C ILE A 63 -8.72 -0.02 -2.05
N ASP A 64 -9.23 -0.30 -0.85
CA ASP A 64 -10.46 0.30 -0.35
C ASP A 64 -10.07 1.28 0.76
N SER A 65 -10.41 2.56 0.57
CA SER A 65 -10.18 3.59 1.58
C SER A 65 -11.25 3.46 2.66
N GLN A 66 -10.83 3.34 3.92
CA GLN A 66 -11.75 3.27 5.04
C GLN A 66 -11.89 4.63 5.75
N ASP A 67 -10.77 5.27 6.06
CA ASP A 67 -10.77 6.55 6.75
C ASP A 67 -9.70 7.48 6.20
N ILE A 68 -10.01 8.77 6.14
CA ILE A 68 -9.03 9.80 5.81
C ILE A 68 -9.19 10.90 6.85
N PHE A 69 -8.11 11.15 7.61
CA PHE A 69 -8.07 12.18 8.64
C PHE A 69 -7.01 13.21 8.31
N CYS A 70 -7.35 14.48 8.42
CA CYS A 70 -6.40 15.56 8.17
C CYS A 70 -6.28 16.45 9.40
N ASP A 71 -5.04 16.67 9.83
CA ASP A 71 -4.70 17.61 10.90
C ASP A 71 -3.55 18.49 10.40
N PHE A 72 -3.86 19.75 10.10
CA PHE A 72 -2.93 20.70 9.48
C PHE A 72 -2.38 20.13 8.16
N GLU A 73 -1.05 20.00 8.06
CA GLU A 73 -0.39 19.50 6.85
C GLU A 73 -0.31 17.96 6.78
N LYS A 74 -0.83 17.25 7.77
CA LYS A 74 -0.73 15.78 7.82
C LYS A 74 -2.07 15.13 7.54
N VAL A 75 -2.03 14.08 6.71
CA VAL A 75 -3.21 13.29 6.37
C VAL A 75 -2.93 11.83 6.64
N ALA A 76 -3.74 11.22 7.49
CA ALA A 76 -3.71 9.78 7.72
C ALA A 76 -4.77 9.10 6.85
N HIS A 77 -4.38 8.05 6.14
CA HIS A 77 -5.23 7.30 5.24
C HIS A 77 -5.19 5.83 5.63
N ARG A 78 -6.29 5.33 6.19
CA ARG A 78 -6.44 3.92 6.51
C ARG A 78 -7.15 3.22 5.37
N TYR A 79 -6.58 2.11 4.91
CA TYR A 79 -7.07 1.39 3.75
C TYR A 79 -6.87 -0.11 3.92
N THR A 80 -7.50 -0.89 3.06
CA THR A 80 -7.22 -2.32 2.89
C THR A 80 -6.70 -2.53 1.48
N PHE A 81 -5.57 -3.22 1.37
CA PHE A 81 -4.99 -3.64 0.09
C PHE A 81 -5.53 -5.04 -0.25
N TYR A 82 -5.93 -5.21 -1.49
CA TYR A 82 -6.32 -6.50 -2.05
C TYR A 82 -5.49 -6.81 -3.28
N GLY A 83 -5.13 -8.07 -3.44
CA GLY A 83 -4.43 -8.51 -4.64
C GLY A 83 -4.18 -10.00 -4.63
N THR A 84 -3.89 -10.54 -5.81
CA THR A 84 -3.51 -11.94 -5.99
C THR A 84 -2.09 -11.99 -6.52
N HIS A 85 -1.24 -12.80 -5.88
CA HIS A 85 0.17 -12.96 -6.26
C HIS A 85 0.26 -13.78 -7.55
N LYS A 86 0.09 -13.11 -8.69
CA LYS A 86 0.06 -13.73 -10.03
C LYS A 86 1.32 -13.53 -10.84
N GLY A 87 2.21 -12.66 -10.39
CA GLY A 87 3.50 -12.41 -11.04
C GLY A 87 4.63 -12.50 -10.03
N GLU A 88 5.85 -12.58 -10.53
CA GLU A 88 7.03 -12.58 -9.65
C GLU A 88 7.05 -11.30 -8.81
N TYR A 89 7.33 -11.44 -7.52
CA TYR A 89 7.47 -10.32 -6.59
C TYR A 89 8.56 -10.60 -5.59
N MET A 90 9.49 -9.67 -5.42
CA MET A 90 10.66 -9.79 -4.53
C MET A 90 11.44 -11.10 -4.75
N GLY A 91 11.57 -11.53 -6.01
CA GLY A 91 12.25 -12.76 -6.37
C GLY A 91 11.46 -14.05 -6.14
N HIS A 92 10.20 -13.95 -5.74
CA HIS A 92 9.33 -15.10 -5.49
C HIS A 92 8.34 -15.29 -6.63
N ALA A 93 8.34 -16.48 -7.22
CA ALA A 93 7.41 -16.84 -8.29
C ALA A 93 5.96 -16.78 -7.81
N ALA A 94 5.04 -16.57 -8.73
CA ALA A 94 3.61 -16.47 -8.45
C ALA A 94 3.10 -17.67 -7.64
N THR A 95 2.42 -17.39 -6.54
CA THR A 95 1.81 -18.41 -5.68
C THR A 95 0.31 -18.57 -5.92
N ASN A 96 -0.31 -17.59 -6.61
CA ASN A 96 -1.75 -17.44 -6.76
C ASN A 96 -2.48 -17.21 -5.42
N ASN A 97 -1.77 -16.87 -4.36
CA ASN A 97 -2.39 -16.54 -3.09
C ASN A 97 -3.05 -15.16 -3.17
N PHE A 98 -4.28 -15.07 -2.66
CA PHE A 98 -4.98 -13.81 -2.49
C PHE A 98 -4.61 -13.21 -1.13
N ILE A 99 -4.41 -11.89 -1.12
CA ILE A 99 -4.13 -11.16 0.11
C ILE A 99 -5.14 -10.03 0.29
N ALA A 100 -5.62 -9.89 1.54
CA ALA A 100 -6.35 -8.73 2.01
C ALA A 100 -5.57 -8.20 3.21
N SER A 101 -4.94 -7.04 3.07
CA SER A 101 -4.03 -6.53 4.10
C SER A 101 -4.39 -5.11 4.49
N PRO A 102 -4.60 -4.87 5.80
CA PRO A 102 -4.81 -3.51 6.28
C PRO A 102 -3.52 -2.71 6.19
N GLY A 103 -3.65 -1.42 5.98
CA GLY A 103 -2.52 -0.51 5.96
C GLY A 103 -2.91 0.89 6.34
N VAL A 104 -1.90 1.68 6.69
CA VAL A 104 -2.04 3.10 6.98
C VAL A 104 -0.92 3.85 6.28
N LEU A 105 -1.30 4.92 5.59
CA LEU A 105 -0.36 5.88 5.06
C LEU A 105 -0.50 7.16 5.85
N LEU A 106 0.62 7.72 6.29
CA LEU A 106 0.66 9.04 6.87
C LEU A 106 1.41 9.96 5.92
N HIS A 107 0.73 10.99 5.43
CA HIS A 107 1.28 11.94 4.47
C HIS A 107 1.52 13.28 5.12
N ARG A 108 2.63 13.92 4.78
CA ARG A 108 2.88 15.32 5.14
C ARG A 108 2.94 16.15 3.86
N PHE A 109 2.12 17.18 3.83
CA PHE A 109 1.96 18.04 2.64
C PHE A 109 2.66 19.38 2.80
N GLU A 110 3.23 19.86 1.71
CA GLU A 110 3.69 21.23 1.54
C GLU A 110 3.26 21.71 0.15
N ARG A 111 2.62 22.86 0.08
CA ARG A 111 2.21 23.49 -1.20
C ARG A 111 1.43 22.53 -2.11
N GLY A 112 0.53 21.75 -1.51
CA GLY A 112 -0.34 20.83 -2.24
C GLY A 112 0.29 19.54 -2.70
N LYS A 113 1.55 19.26 -2.34
CA LYS A 113 2.25 18.02 -2.66
C LYS A 113 2.67 17.29 -1.39
N CYS A 114 2.64 15.97 -1.45
CA CYS A 114 3.14 15.13 -0.37
C CYS A 114 4.67 15.12 -0.42
N VAL A 115 5.30 15.65 0.62
CA VAL A 115 6.76 15.76 0.71
C VAL A 115 7.37 14.66 1.57
N GLU A 116 6.55 14.02 2.38
CA GLU A 116 6.99 12.89 3.19
C GLU A 116 5.82 11.95 3.44
N VAL A 117 6.08 10.65 3.36
CA VAL A 117 5.05 9.61 3.54
C VAL A 117 5.61 8.42 4.29
N TRP A 118 4.82 7.92 5.23
CA TRP A 118 5.10 6.69 5.98
C TRP A 118 4.02 5.67 5.64
N GLN A 119 4.45 4.45 5.30
CA GLN A 119 3.54 3.34 5.11
C GLN A 119 3.73 2.30 6.19
N LEU A 120 2.64 1.92 6.83
CA LEU A 120 2.58 0.80 7.76
C LEU A 120 1.61 -0.23 7.19
N ILE A 121 2.13 -1.40 6.89
CA ILE A 121 1.33 -2.52 6.39
C ILE A 121 1.67 -3.77 7.18
N ASP A 122 0.86 -4.80 7.04
CA ASP A 122 1.12 -6.10 7.64
C ASP A 122 2.15 -6.86 6.80
N ASN A 123 3.43 -6.59 7.05
CA ASN A 123 4.53 -7.20 6.30
C ASN A 123 4.54 -8.72 6.42
N ALA A 124 4.22 -9.27 7.58
CA ALA A 124 4.18 -10.70 7.77
C ALA A 124 3.15 -11.37 6.87
N ARG A 125 1.99 -10.73 6.72
CA ARG A 125 0.93 -11.20 5.83
C ARG A 125 1.38 -11.21 4.37
N PHE A 126 2.04 -10.16 3.93
CA PHE A 126 2.60 -10.09 2.57
C PHE A 126 3.67 -11.14 2.33
N LEU A 127 4.61 -11.26 3.25
CA LEU A 127 5.71 -12.23 3.12
C LEU A 127 5.20 -13.67 3.10
N ALA A 128 4.19 -13.97 3.90
CA ALA A 128 3.56 -15.29 3.87
C ALA A 128 2.84 -15.54 2.54
N ALA A 129 2.13 -14.54 2.02
CA ALA A 129 1.39 -14.67 0.77
C ALA A 129 2.30 -14.93 -0.42
N ILE A 130 3.48 -14.31 -0.47
CA ILE A 130 4.45 -14.53 -1.56
C ILE A 130 5.36 -15.74 -1.35
N GLY A 131 5.23 -16.43 -0.21
CA GLY A 131 6.03 -17.61 0.09
C GLY A 131 7.42 -17.31 0.66
N ALA A 132 7.68 -16.06 1.04
CA ALA A 132 8.99 -15.65 1.60
C ALA A 132 9.20 -16.15 3.04
N ILE A 133 8.10 -16.37 3.77
CA ILE A 133 8.11 -16.96 5.11
C ILE A 133 7.03 -18.05 5.16
N PRO A 134 7.08 -18.96 6.13
CA PRO A 134 6.03 -19.97 6.29
C PRO A 134 4.65 -19.32 6.44
N LYS A 135 3.62 -20.01 5.95
CA LYS A 135 2.24 -19.57 6.09
C LYS A 135 1.94 -19.32 7.56
N LEU A 136 1.33 -18.16 7.86
CA LEU A 136 0.99 -17.81 9.23
C LEU A 136 -0.04 -18.78 9.78
N GLY A 137 0.16 -19.19 11.04
CA GLY A 137 -0.81 -19.97 11.75
C GLY A 137 -2.09 -19.18 11.97
N LYS A 138 -3.19 -19.90 12.19
CA LYS A 138 -4.45 -19.26 12.57
C LYS A 138 -4.30 -18.60 13.93
N SER A 139 -5.01 -17.49 14.14
CA SER A 139 -5.10 -16.89 15.45
C SER A 139 -5.75 -17.89 16.41
N ARG A 140 -5.59 -17.67 17.72
CA ARG A 140 -6.21 -18.52 18.73
C ARG A 140 -7.73 -18.59 18.55
N ALA A 141 -8.35 -17.48 18.23
CA ALA A 141 -9.78 -17.41 17.99
C ALA A 141 -10.18 -18.21 16.74
N ASP A 142 -9.43 -18.06 15.66
CA ASP A 142 -9.66 -18.81 14.41
C ASP A 142 -9.45 -20.31 14.61
N GLY A 143 -8.41 -20.68 15.35
CA GLY A 143 -8.13 -22.05 15.68
C GLY A 143 -9.25 -22.68 16.49
N ALA A 144 -9.78 -21.98 17.48
CA ALA A 144 -10.90 -22.44 18.28
C ALA A 144 -12.16 -22.62 17.43
N ALA A 145 -12.46 -21.67 16.54
CA ALA A 145 -13.59 -21.76 15.62
C ALA A 145 -13.45 -22.96 14.67
N THR A 146 -12.26 -23.18 14.15
CA THR A 146 -11.98 -24.28 13.22
C THR A 146 -12.07 -25.64 13.90
N SER A 147 -11.62 -25.72 15.15
CA SER A 147 -11.62 -27.00 15.88
C SER A 147 -13.03 -27.48 16.25
N LYS A 148 -14.04 -26.63 16.14
CA LYS A 148 -15.44 -26.99 16.39
C LYS A 148 -16.12 -27.59 15.16
N GLU A 149 -15.51 -27.49 14.03
CA GLU A 149 -16.01 -28.04 12.78
C GLU A 149 -15.59 -29.51 12.62
#